data_d94e1686b56d77fea26797a24aee40aa
#
_entry.id   d94e1686b56d77fea26797a24aee40aa
#
_cell.length_a   1.000
_cell.length_b   1.000
_cell.length_c   1.000
_cell.angle_alpha   90.00
_cell.angle_beta   90.00
_cell.angle_gamma   90.00
#
_symmetry.space_group_name_H-M   'P 1'
#
loop_
_entity.id
_entity.type
_entity.pdbx_description
1 polymer ?
#
loop_
_entity_poly.entity_id
_entity_poly.type
_entity_poly.pdbx_seq_one_letter_code
_entity_poly.pdbx_strand_id
1 'polypeptide(L)'
;MSEETYTLLQAVPVFETLGDEDLHRVAEVVVTRRFPGGQVIFREGDPSNTCYVLRSGHARAIREHPDGRTITLTHFGPGDIFGELAMFDDEVRSATVETLDEVDLIAIPGRDMRRLMNDHG
;
A
#
# COMPACT_ATOMS: atom_id res chain seq x y z
N MET A 1 -4.64 -10.03 16.26
CA MET A 1 -3.66 -9.14 15.61
C MET A 1 -2.27 -9.68 15.87
N SER A 2 -1.44 -9.75 14.87
CA SER A 2 -0.10 -10.29 15.04
C SER A 2 0.91 -9.21 15.39
N GLU A 3 1.92 -9.59 16.17
CA GLU A 3 3.03 -8.70 16.47
C GLU A 3 3.81 -8.34 15.22
N GLU A 4 3.85 -9.24 14.24
CA GLU A 4 4.47 -9.00 12.94
C GLU A 4 3.86 -7.80 12.23
N THR A 5 2.52 -7.73 12.23
CA THR A 5 1.81 -6.61 11.58
C THR A 5 2.16 -5.30 12.27
N TYR A 6 2.15 -5.30 13.61
CA TYR A 6 2.49 -4.11 14.38
C TYR A 6 3.94 -3.67 14.11
N THR A 7 4.87 -4.62 14.12
CA THR A 7 6.28 -4.34 13.86
C THR A 7 6.47 -3.78 12.45
N LEU A 8 5.77 -4.34 11.47
CA LEU A 8 5.83 -3.85 10.10
C LEU A 8 5.33 -2.41 10.00
N LEU A 9 4.22 -2.10 10.65
CA LEU A 9 3.67 -0.75 10.65
C LEU A 9 4.61 0.26 11.30
N GLN A 10 5.28 -0.13 12.38
CA GLN A 10 6.25 0.74 13.04
C GLN A 10 7.40 1.13 12.12
N ALA A 11 7.77 0.25 11.19
CA ALA A 11 8.89 0.49 10.29
C ALA A 11 8.54 1.39 9.11
N VAL A 12 7.26 1.69 8.88
CA VAL A 12 6.82 2.52 7.75
C VAL A 12 6.95 4.00 8.13
N PRO A 13 7.73 4.80 7.36
CA PRO A 13 7.97 6.20 7.72
C PRO A 13 6.73 7.05 7.93
N VAL A 14 5.68 6.83 7.17
CA VAL A 14 4.46 7.63 7.28
C VAL A 14 3.77 7.45 8.64
N PHE A 15 4.09 6.37 9.37
CA PHE A 15 3.51 6.09 10.67
C PHE A 15 4.41 6.51 11.84
N GLU A 16 5.57 7.12 11.57
CA GLU A 16 6.52 7.50 12.62
C GLU A 16 5.94 8.47 13.65
N THR A 17 4.99 9.29 13.21
CA THR A 17 4.37 10.28 14.09
C THR A 17 3.21 9.73 14.92
N LEU A 18 2.83 8.47 14.69
CA LEU A 18 1.72 7.87 15.40
C LEU A 18 2.20 7.20 16.69
N GLY A 19 1.44 7.36 17.76
CA GLY A 19 1.70 6.66 19.01
C GLY A 19 1.27 5.20 18.93
N ASP A 20 1.66 4.43 19.95
CA ASP A 20 1.35 3.01 20.02
C ASP A 20 -0.14 2.70 19.90
N GLU A 21 -0.97 3.51 20.55
CA GLU A 21 -2.41 3.32 20.52
C GLU A 21 -2.98 3.45 19.12
N ASP A 22 -2.50 4.44 18.38
CA ASP A 22 -2.96 4.67 17.01
C ASP A 22 -2.48 3.58 16.06
N LEU A 23 -1.25 3.10 16.25
CA LEU A 23 -0.73 1.98 15.46
C LEU A 23 -1.54 0.70 15.71
N HIS A 24 -1.97 0.48 16.95
CA HIS A 24 -2.82 -0.66 17.27
C HIS A 24 -4.18 -0.55 16.57
N ARG A 25 -4.73 0.66 16.47
CA ARG A 25 -5.98 0.89 15.75
C ARG A 25 -5.85 0.58 14.26
N VAL A 26 -4.74 1.00 13.65
CA VAL A 26 -4.47 0.68 12.24
C VAL A 26 -4.37 -0.84 12.08
N ALA A 27 -3.64 -1.50 12.97
CA ALA A 27 -3.45 -2.94 12.90
C ALA A 27 -4.76 -3.73 13.00
N GLU A 28 -5.78 -3.15 13.65
CA GLU A 28 -7.09 -3.80 13.78
C GLU A 28 -7.90 -3.77 12.47
N VAL A 29 -7.65 -2.81 11.59
CA VAL A 29 -8.44 -2.64 10.38
C VAL A 29 -7.74 -3.15 9.11
N VAL A 30 -6.48 -3.58 9.22
CA VAL A 30 -5.74 -4.07 8.05
C VAL A 30 -6.20 -5.47 7.66
N VAL A 31 -6.08 -5.75 6.36
CA VAL A 31 -6.41 -7.06 5.80
C VAL A 31 -5.16 -7.61 5.12
N THR A 32 -4.79 -8.84 5.45
CA THR A 32 -3.67 -9.50 4.78
C THR A 32 -4.14 -10.03 3.43
N ARG A 33 -3.36 -9.78 2.37
CA ARG A 33 -3.64 -10.22 1.02
C ARG A 33 -2.39 -10.90 0.45
N ARG A 34 -2.61 -11.95 -0.34
CA ARG A 34 -1.53 -12.64 -1.05
C ARG A 34 -1.80 -12.66 -2.53
N PHE A 35 -0.73 -12.51 -3.31
CA PHE A 35 -0.80 -12.54 -4.77
C PHE A 35 0.33 -13.40 -5.32
N PRO A 36 0.06 -14.25 -6.33
CA PRO A 36 1.15 -14.93 -7.03
C PRO A 36 1.95 -13.92 -7.84
N GLY A 37 3.12 -14.33 -8.33
CA GLY A 37 3.93 -13.49 -9.20
C GLY A 37 3.22 -13.19 -10.52
N GLY A 38 3.49 -12.01 -11.09
CA GLY A 38 2.93 -11.62 -12.37
C GLY A 38 1.47 -11.17 -12.33
N GLN A 39 0.95 -10.84 -11.15
CA GLN A 39 -0.45 -10.44 -11.00
C GLN A 39 -0.59 -8.95 -10.72
N VAL A 40 -1.63 -8.34 -11.27
CA VAL A 40 -1.94 -6.93 -11.04
C VAL A 40 -2.64 -6.78 -9.69
N ILE A 41 -2.12 -5.87 -8.85
CA ILE A 41 -2.75 -5.52 -7.57
C ILE A 41 -3.84 -4.47 -7.81
N PHE A 42 -3.51 -3.43 -8.57
CA PHE A 42 -4.50 -2.46 -9.06
C PHE A 42 -4.01 -1.85 -10.37
N ARG A 43 -4.94 -1.28 -11.13
CA ARG A 43 -4.64 -0.72 -12.44
C ARG A 43 -4.72 0.80 -12.42
N GLU A 44 -3.92 1.43 -13.27
CA GLU A 44 -4.04 2.86 -13.53
C GLU A 44 -5.50 3.19 -13.87
N GLY A 45 -6.04 4.23 -13.26
CA GLY A 45 -7.42 4.65 -13.45
C GLY A 45 -8.42 4.03 -12.50
N ASP A 46 -8.04 2.98 -11.75
CA ASP A 46 -8.93 2.39 -10.75
C ASP A 46 -9.17 3.36 -9.60
N PRO A 47 -10.32 3.27 -8.91
CA PRO A 47 -10.54 4.07 -7.71
C PRO A 47 -9.45 3.80 -6.66
N SER A 48 -8.95 4.87 -6.06
CA SER A 48 -7.88 4.81 -5.07
C SER A 48 -8.46 4.93 -3.67
N ASN A 49 -8.69 3.80 -3.00
CA ASN A 49 -9.36 3.78 -1.69
C ASN A 49 -8.64 2.92 -0.64
N THR A 50 -7.46 2.42 -0.96
CA THR A 50 -6.72 1.52 -0.06
C THR A 50 -5.24 1.78 -0.23
N CYS A 51 -4.48 1.82 0.88
CA CYS A 51 -3.04 1.81 0.77
C CYS A 51 -2.50 0.44 1.18
N TYR A 52 -1.29 0.12 0.71
CA TYR A 52 -0.70 -1.19 0.87
C TYR A 52 0.71 -1.09 1.43
N VAL A 53 1.05 -2.05 2.29
CA VAL A 53 2.43 -2.21 2.77
C VAL A 53 2.88 -3.62 2.42
N LEU A 54 4.00 -3.73 1.71
CA LEU A 54 4.58 -5.02 1.36
C LEU A 54 5.22 -5.65 2.59
N ARG A 55 4.83 -6.88 2.89
CA ARG A 55 5.42 -7.65 3.97
C ARG A 55 6.50 -8.58 3.45
N SER A 56 6.27 -9.20 2.30
CA SER A 56 7.26 -10.02 1.62
C SER A 56 7.02 -9.98 0.12
N GLY A 57 8.06 -10.29 -0.65
CA GLY A 57 7.98 -10.29 -2.10
C GLY A 57 8.30 -8.93 -2.70
N HIS A 58 8.11 -8.81 -4.01
CA HIS A 58 8.48 -7.63 -4.77
C HIS A 58 7.38 -7.28 -5.79
N ALA A 59 7.20 -5.98 -6.00
CA ALA A 59 6.23 -5.46 -6.97
C ALA A 59 6.83 -4.28 -7.70
N ARG A 60 6.17 -3.82 -8.73
CA ARG A 60 6.60 -2.62 -9.45
C ARG A 60 5.40 -1.80 -9.90
N ALA A 61 5.58 -0.49 -9.94
CA ALA A 61 4.61 0.41 -10.54
C ALA A 61 4.99 0.63 -11.99
N ILE A 62 4.02 0.51 -12.87
CA ILE A 62 4.23 0.63 -14.32
C ILE A 62 3.19 1.56 -14.92
N ARG A 63 3.53 2.10 -16.09
CA ARG A 63 2.61 2.84 -16.92
C ARG A 63 2.80 2.39 -18.36
N GLU A 64 1.68 2.24 -19.08
CA GLU A 64 1.74 1.90 -20.47
C GLU A 64 1.91 3.17 -21.31
N HIS A 65 2.88 3.14 -22.21
CA HIS A 65 3.09 4.22 -23.16
C HIS A 65 2.16 4.01 -24.37
N PRO A 66 1.70 5.10 -25.03
CA PRO A 66 0.82 4.98 -26.19
C PRO A 66 1.36 4.10 -27.32
N ASP A 67 2.68 3.90 -27.41
CA ASP A 67 3.29 3.01 -28.42
C ASP A 67 3.28 1.53 -28.02
N GLY A 68 2.64 1.19 -26.90
CA GLY A 68 2.52 -0.18 -26.44
C GLY A 68 3.63 -0.64 -25.50
N ARG A 69 4.64 0.19 -25.23
CA ARG A 69 5.70 -0.17 -24.28
C ARG A 69 5.25 0.02 -22.85
N THR A 70 5.78 -0.82 -21.97
CA THR A 70 5.57 -0.71 -20.54
C THR A 70 6.79 -0.01 -19.92
N ILE A 71 6.53 1.04 -19.15
CA ILE A 71 7.57 1.80 -18.46
C ILE A 71 7.47 1.50 -16.97
N THR A 72 8.58 1.05 -16.37
CA THR A 72 8.65 0.85 -14.92
C THR A 72 8.96 2.19 -14.27
N LEU A 73 8.08 2.61 -13.36
CA LEU A 73 8.24 3.88 -12.64
C LEU A 73 9.04 3.69 -11.36
N THR A 74 8.78 2.61 -10.62
CA THR A 74 9.46 2.32 -9.38
C THR A 74 9.28 0.86 -9.00
N HIS A 75 10.17 0.37 -8.12
CA HIS A 75 10.10 -0.97 -7.56
C HIS A 75 9.79 -0.88 -6.07
N PHE A 76 9.07 -1.88 -5.58
CA PHE A 76 8.72 -1.99 -4.16
C PHE A 76 9.23 -3.30 -3.60
N GLY A 77 9.72 -3.26 -2.37
CA GLY A 77 10.17 -4.44 -1.62
C GLY A 77 9.58 -4.44 -0.21
N PRO A 78 9.98 -5.41 0.62
CA PRO A 78 9.45 -5.51 1.99
C PRO A 78 9.62 -4.22 2.79
N GLY A 79 8.55 -3.80 3.45
CA GLY A 79 8.51 -2.56 4.21
C GLY A 79 8.06 -1.34 3.43
N ASP A 80 7.96 -1.44 2.11
CA ASP A 80 7.53 -0.29 1.30
C ASP A 80 6.02 -0.14 1.33
N ILE A 81 5.58 1.13 1.34
CA ILE A 81 4.17 1.50 1.24
C ILE A 81 3.90 2.02 -0.16
N PHE A 82 2.74 1.67 -0.71
CA PHE A 82 2.30 2.22 -1.99
C PHE A 82 0.79 2.39 -1.99
N GLY A 83 0.30 3.25 -2.89
CA GLY A 83 -1.12 3.60 -2.92
C GLY A 83 -1.52 4.56 -1.82
N GLU A 84 -0.54 5.20 -1.16
CA GLU A 84 -0.77 6.09 -0.02
C GLU A 84 -1.51 7.37 -0.38
N LEU A 85 -1.53 7.75 -1.65
CA LEU A 85 -2.29 8.92 -2.09
C LEU A 85 -3.79 8.76 -1.82
N ALA A 86 -4.26 7.51 -1.68
CA ALA A 86 -5.64 7.23 -1.30
C ALA A 86 -6.01 7.82 0.06
N MET A 87 -5.01 8.12 0.89
CA MET A 87 -5.24 8.69 2.22
C MET A 87 -5.60 10.17 2.15
N PHE A 88 -5.20 10.84 1.10
CA PHE A 88 -5.31 12.29 0.99
C PHE A 88 -6.41 12.74 0.07
N ASP A 89 -6.77 11.93 -0.91
CA ASP A 89 -7.68 12.32 -1.96
C ASP A 89 -8.43 11.10 -2.50
N ASP A 90 -9.65 11.31 -3.00
CA ASP A 90 -10.43 10.27 -3.66
C ASP A 90 -10.05 10.20 -5.15
N GLU A 91 -8.76 10.26 -5.43
CA GLU A 91 -8.26 10.22 -6.79
C GLU A 91 -8.18 8.78 -7.32
N VAL A 92 -8.03 8.66 -8.63
CA VAL A 92 -7.77 7.37 -9.25
C VAL A 92 -6.29 7.02 -9.17
N ARG A 93 -5.98 5.74 -9.34
CA ARG A 93 -4.59 5.28 -9.36
C ARG A 93 -3.85 5.91 -10.53
N SER A 94 -2.65 6.43 -10.27
CA SER A 94 -1.81 7.06 -11.28
C SER A 94 -0.93 6.08 -12.04
N ALA A 95 -0.87 4.83 -11.59
CA ALA A 95 -0.08 3.78 -12.21
C ALA A 95 -0.68 2.42 -11.90
N THR A 96 -0.30 1.42 -12.68
CA THR A 96 -0.64 0.03 -12.40
C THR A 96 0.47 -0.56 -11.54
N VAL A 97 0.11 -1.35 -10.53
CA VAL A 97 1.10 -2.07 -9.72
C VAL A 97 0.92 -3.57 -9.94
N GLU A 98 2.01 -4.25 -10.29
CA GLU A 98 2.01 -5.69 -10.51
C GLU A 98 3.08 -6.38 -9.69
N THR A 99 2.85 -7.64 -9.33
CA THR A 99 3.81 -8.42 -8.55
C THR A 99 4.88 -9.00 -9.47
N LEU A 100 6.11 -9.07 -8.96
CA LEU A 100 7.25 -9.68 -9.66
C LEU A 100 7.47 -11.12 -9.21
N ASP A 101 7.06 -11.42 -7.99
CA ASP A 101 7.12 -12.76 -7.39
C ASP A 101 5.92 -12.91 -6.47
N GLU A 102 5.88 -13.97 -5.68
CA GLU A 102 4.81 -14.15 -4.70
C GLU A 102 4.89 -13.04 -3.65
N VAL A 103 3.78 -12.35 -3.44
CA VAL A 103 3.70 -11.17 -2.57
C VAL A 103 2.73 -11.43 -1.44
N ASP A 104 3.14 -11.06 -0.23
CA ASP A 104 2.30 -11.00 0.95
C ASP A 104 2.27 -9.53 1.38
N LEU A 105 1.08 -8.94 1.47
CA LEU A 105 0.96 -7.53 1.82
C LEU A 105 -0.20 -7.32 2.79
N ILE A 106 -0.18 -6.15 3.43
CA ILE A 106 -1.32 -5.70 4.22
C ILE A 106 -2.00 -4.55 3.49
N ALA A 107 -3.33 -4.58 3.47
CA ALA A 107 -4.15 -3.55 2.87
C ALA A 107 -4.79 -2.74 3.99
N ILE A 108 -4.68 -1.41 3.91
CA ILE A 108 -5.21 -0.49 4.91
C ILE A 108 -6.27 0.37 4.23
N PRO A 109 -7.54 0.30 4.68
CA PRO A 109 -8.57 1.14 4.07
C PRO A 109 -8.22 2.62 4.19
N GLY A 110 -8.32 3.35 3.07
CA GLY A 110 -7.95 4.77 3.03
C GLY A 110 -8.77 5.62 3.98
N ARG A 111 -10.05 5.26 4.17
CA ARG A 111 -10.92 5.98 5.10
C ARG A 111 -10.39 5.93 6.53
N ASP A 112 -9.93 4.77 6.96
CA ASP A 112 -9.39 4.61 8.32
C ASP A 112 -8.09 5.38 8.49
N MET A 113 -7.24 5.38 7.46
CA MET A 113 -6.01 6.15 7.47
C MET A 113 -6.28 7.65 7.49
N ARG A 114 -7.23 8.12 6.69
CA ARG A 114 -7.59 9.55 6.66
C ARG A 114 -8.13 10.01 8.02
N ARG A 115 -8.97 9.19 8.65
CA ARG A 115 -9.51 9.51 9.98
C ARG A 115 -8.38 9.64 10.99
N LEU A 116 -7.44 8.71 10.97
CA LEU A 116 -6.33 8.70 11.90
C LEU A 116 -5.42 9.91 11.69
N MET A 117 -5.10 10.22 10.44
CA MET A 117 -4.25 11.37 10.10
C MET A 117 -4.91 12.69 10.45
N ASN A 118 -6.23 12.79 10.28
CA ASN A 118 -6.98 13.99 10.63
C ASN A 118 -7.00 14.24 12.15
N ASP A 119 -7.06 13.17 12.95
CA ASP A 119 -7.02 13.27 14.40
C ASP A 119 -5.68 13.78 14.91
N HIS A 120 -4.63 13.68 14.10
CA HIS A 120 -3.27 14.11 14.42
C HIS A 120 -2.80 15.31 13.60
N GLY A 121 -3.61 15.71 12.65
CA GLY A 121 -3.32 16.85 11.79
C GLY A 121 -3.61 18.19 12.45
#